data_acedd7a94847055f85ea914b2f435c6f
#
_entry.id   acedd7a94847055f85ea914b2f435c6f
#
_cell.length_a   1.000
_cell.length_b   1.000
_cell.length_c   1.000
_cell.angle_alpha   90.00
_cell.angle_beta   90.00
_cell.angle_gamma   90.00
#
_symmetry.space_group_name_H-M   'P 1'
#
loop_
_entity.id
_entity.type
_entity.pdbx_description
1 polymer ?
#
loop_
_entity_poly.entity_id
_entity_poly.type
_entity_poly.pdbx_seq_one_letter_code
_entity_poly.pdbx_strand_id
1 'polypeptide(L)'
;MESKAKRTLVKSRPELWEIASDVERMEAWIAGLVGAERPIPVEVTDSDAERILAWRSTDPLAYARIAIELTESGFGTAVRVTAQHTLPNPAAAIASLEGLLDELGAPERRPFTAA
;
A
#
# COMPACT_ATOMS: atom_id res chain seq x y z
N MET A 1 -6.68 14.18 7.15
CA MET A 1 -5.21 14.22 7.28
C MET A 1 -4.56 13.47 6.14
N GLU A 2 -3.45 13.95 5.67
CA GLU A 2 -2.70 13.30 4.59
C GLU A 2 -1.31 12.95 5.07
N SER A 3 -0.85 11.73 4.74
CA SER A 3 0.49 11.27 5.03
C SER A 3 1.13 10.70 3.77
N LYS A 4 2.43 10.84 3.65
CA LYS A 4 3.18 10.40 2.46
C LYS A 4 4.42 9.65 2.88
N ALA A 5 4.79 8.65 2.07
CA ALA A 5 6.07 7.97 2.21
C ALA A 5 6.59 7.64 0.82
N LYS A 6 7.89 7.55 0.69
CA LYS A 6 8.54 7.28 -0.60
C LYS A 6 9.73 6.38 -0.37
N ARG A 7 9.93 5.44 -1.28
CA ARG A 7 11.09 4.53 -1.24
C ARG A 7 11.38 4.01 -2.64
N THR A 8 12.64 3.79 -2.95
CA THR A 8 13.03 3.09 -4.17
C THR A 8 13.22 1.62 -3.83
N LEU A 9 12.52 0.75 -4.55
CA LEU A 9 12.56 -0.69 -4.32
C LEU A 9 13.22 -1.42 -5.49
N VAL A 10 13.92 -2.51 -5.20
CA VAL A 10 14.59 -3.34 -6.20
C VAL A 10 13.60 -4.37 -6.74
N LYS A 11 12.53 -3.88 -7.33
CA LYS A 11 11.50 -4.72 -7.97
C LYS A 11 10.98 -3.98 -9.19
N SER A 12 10.53 -4.74 -10.18
CA SER A 12 9.95 -4.16 -11.39
C SER A 12 8.55 -3.62 -11.11
N ARG A 13 8.08 -2.71 -11.95
CA ARG A 13 6.72 -2.20 -11.85
C ARG A 13 5.66 -3.30 -11.94
N PRO A 14 5.75 -4.28 -12.86
CA PRO A 14 4.79 -5.37 -12.89
C PRO A 14 4.72 -6.17 -11.59
N GLU A 15 5.87 -6.47 -10.97
CA GLU A 15 5.89 -7.18 -9.69
C GLU A 15 5.19 -6.39 -8.59
N LEU A 16 5.50 -5.10 -8.48
CA LEU A 16 4.90 -4.24 -7.48
C LEU A 16 3.41 -4.03 -7.74
N TRP A 17 3.03 -3.91 -9.01
CA TRP A 17 1.63 -3.79 -9.40
C TRP A 17 0.82 -5.00 -8.96
N GLU A 18 1.35 -6.19 -9.13
CA GLU A 18 0.70 -7.43 -8.73
C GLU A 18 0.45 -7.45 -7.22
N ILE A 19 1.45 -7.07 -6.43
CA ILE A 19 1.31 -7.00 -4.97
C ILE A 19 0.30 -5.93 -4.57
N ALA A 20 0.40 -4.74 -5.17
CA ALA A 20 -0.48 -3.62 -4.85
C ALA A 20 -1.93 -3.86 -5.29
N SER A 21 -2.16 -4.78 -6.22
CA SER A 21 -3.48 -5.14 -6.70
C SER A 21 -4.17 -6.21 -5.86
N ASP A 22 -3.49 -6.73 -4.85
CA ASP A 22 -4.04 -7.76 -3.96
C ASP A 22 -5.03 -7.13 -2.99
N VAL A 23 -6.31 -7.45 -3.17
CA VAL A 23 -7.40 -6.91 -2.35
C VAL A 23 -7.21 -7.23 -0.88
N GLU A 24 -6.83 -8.45 -0.55
CA GLU A 24 -6.66 -8.86 0.85
C GLU A 24 -5.56 -8.07 1.54
N ARG A 25 -4.45 -7.84 0.84
CA ARG A 25 -3.36 -7.01 1.37
C ARG A 25 -3.82 -5.57 1.59
N MET A 26 -4.56 -5.02 0.63
CA MET A 26 -5.04 -3.63 0.74
C MET A 26 -6.04 -3.48 1.87
N GLU A 27 -6.92 -4.45 2.07
CA GLU A 27 -7.85 -4.46 3.20
C GLU A 27 -7.10 -4.42 4.54
N ALA A 28 -6.00 -5.18 4.64
CA ALA A 28 -5.18 -5.20 5.84
C ALA A 28 -4.41 -3.88 6.03
N TRP A 29 -3.86 -3.32 4.95
CA TRP A 29 -3.13 -2.05 5.02
C TRP A 29 -4.04 -0.90 5.42
N ILE A 30 -5.24 -0.82 4.86
CA ILE A 30 -6.21 0.22 5.24
C ILE A 30 -6.67 0.03 6.68
N ALA A 31 -6.90 -1.20 7.12
CA ALA A 31 -7.23 -1.48 8.52
C ALA A 31 -6.13 -0.98 9.45
N GLY A 32 -4.87 -1.25 9.13
CA GLY A 32 -3.72 -0.74 9.90
C GLY A 32 -3.67 0.77 9.94
N LEU A 33 -3.97 1.42 8.82
CA LEU A 33 -3.95 2.88 8.70
C LEU A 33 -5.03 3.54 9.56
N VAL A 34 -6.19 2.94 9.71
CA VAL A 34 -7.28 3.49 10.53
C VAL A 34 -7.34 2.91 11.93
N GLY A 35 -6.41 2.02 12.28
CA GLY A 35 -6.36 1.41 13.61
C GLY A 35 -7.44 0.36 13.86
N ALA A 36 -7.95 -0.27 12.81
CA ALA A 36 -8.97 -1.30 12.94
C ALA A 36 -8.33 -2.67 13.17
N GLU A 37 -9.01 -3.52 13.94
CA GLU A 37 -8.53 -4.88 14.22
C GLU A 37 -8.92 -5.88 13.13
N ARG A 38 -9.84 -5.50 12.25
CA ARG A 38 -10.33 -6.36 11.17
C ARG A 38 -10.03 -5.74 9.82
N PRO A 39 -9.87 -6.56 8.78
CA PRO A 39 -9.75 -6.03 7.43
C PRO A 39 -10.93 -5.12 7.10
N ILE A 40 -10.65 -4.03 6.41
CA ILE A 40 -11.65 -3.05 6.01
C ILE A 40 -11.97 -3.27 4.52
N PRO A 41 -13.23 -3.43 4.14
CA PRO A 41 -13.58 -3.54 2.73
C PRO A 41 -13.11 -2.33 1.94
N VAL A 42 -12.58 -2.58 0.75
CA VAL A 42 -11.97 -1.54 -0.09
C VAL A 42 -12.46 -1.64 -1.52
N GLU A 43 -12.31 -0.53 -2.25
CA GLU A 43 -12.56 -0.51 -3.69
C GLU A 43 -11.49 0.30 -4.39
N VAL A 44 -11.22 -0.02 -5.64
CA VAL A 44 -10.31 0.75 -6.48
C VAL A 44 -11.00 2.05 -6.90
N THR A 45 -10.33 3.18 -6.69
CA THR A 45 -10.83 4.49 -7.11
C THR A 45 -10.10 5.02 -8.34
N ASP A 46 -8.87 4.58 -8.54
CA ASP A 46 -8.03 5.02 -9.66
C ASP A 46 -7.10 3.89 -10.06
N SER A 47 -6.96 3.66 -11.34
CA SER A 47 -6.09 2.61 -11.85
C SER A 47 -5.54 2.99 -13.21
N ASP A 48 -4.22 3.12 -13.28
CA ASP A 48 -3.48 3.29 -14.54
C ASP A 48 -2.37 2.26 -14.50
N ALA A 49 -2.46 1.24 -15.34
CA ALA A 49 -1.66 0.03 -15.25
C ALA A 49 -0.17 0.31 -15.03
N GLU A 50 0.39 -0.29 -13.99
CA GLU A 50 1.79 -0.21 -13.59
C GLU A 50 2.29 1.20 -13.24
N ARG A 51 1.40 2.18 -13.10
CA ARG A 51 1.77 3.57 -12.76
C ARG A 51 1.09 4.05 -11.50
N ILE A 52 -0.22 3.99 -11.44
CA ILE A 52 -1.01 4.51 -10.31
C ILE A 52 -2.10 3.52 -9.97
N LEU A 53 -2.21 3.21 -8.68
CA LEU A 53 -3.30 2.41 -8.17
C LEU A 53 -3.76 3.03 -6.85
N ALA A 54 -5.02 3.39 -6.78
CA ALA A 54 -5.60 3.99 -5.59
C ALA A 54 -6.78 3.16 -5.10
N TRP A 55 -6.84 2.99 -3.79
CA TRP A 55 -7.88 2.26 -3.09
C TRP A 55 -8.49 3.14 -2.02
N ARG A 56 -9.75 2.94 -1.73
CA ARG A 56 -10.39 3.57 -0.56
C ARG A 56 -11.21 2.56 0.21
N SER A 57 -11.41 2.85 1.48
CA SER A 57 -12.33 2.08 2.30
C SER A 57 -13.77 2.33 1.83
N THR A 58 -14.61 1.30 1.91
CA THR A 58 -16.04 1.44 1.66
C THR A 58 -16.84 1.59 2.96
N ASP A 59 -16.15 1.52 4.10
CA ASP A 59 -16.77 1.68 5.42
C ASP A 59 -16.92 3.18 5.73
N PRO A 60 -18.14 3.70 5.87
CA PRO A 60 -18.34 5.12 6.12
C PRO A 60 -17.84 5.58 7.49
N LEU A 61 -17.59 4.65 8.42
CA LEU A 61 -17.09 4.98 9.75
C LEU A 61 -15.57 4.96 9.84
N ALA A 62 -14.88 4.47 8.84
CA ALA A 62 -13.43 4.31 8.84
C ALA A 62 -12.85 4.75 7.49
N TYR A 63 -12.90 6.06 7.23
CA TYR A 63 -12.42 6.57 5.96
C TYR A 63 -10.90 6.50 5.85
N ALA A 64 -10.44 5.88 4.78
CA ALA A 64 -9.04 5.93 4.37
C ALA A 64 -8.92 5.74 2.87
N ARG A 65 -7.93 6.38 2.28
CA ARG A 65 -7.58 6.21 0.87
C ARG A 65 -6.08 6.08 0.76
N ILE A 66 -5.62 5.08 0.02
CA ILE A 66 -4.19 4.87 -0.26
C ILE A 66 -3.99 4.95 -1.77
N ALA A 67 -3.08 5.81 -2.21
CA ALA A 67 -2.65 5.88 -3.59
C ALA A 67 -1.19 5.47 -3.69
N ILE A 68 -0.90 4.54 -4.61
CA ILE A 68 0.44 4.03 -4.84
C ILE A 68 0.86 4.43 -6.26
N GLU A 69 1.94 5.20 -6.37
CA GLU A 69 2.50 5.61 -7.65
C GLU A 69 3.83 4.90 -7.88
N LEU A 70 3.99 4.33 -9.07
CA LEU A 70 5.18 3.61 -9.48
C LEU A 70 5.87 4.34 -10.62
N THR A 71 7.17 4.61 -10.46
CA THR A 71 7.98 5.28 -11.48
C THR A 71 9.30 4.53 -11.61
N GLU A 72 9.74 4.30 -12.83
CA GLU A 72 11.05 3.68 -13.06
C GLU A 72 12.16 4.53 -12.45
N SER A 73 13.10 3.87 -11.78
CA SER A 73 14.21 4.55 -11.12
C SER A 73 15.45 3.66 -11.11
N GLY A 74 16.37 3.87 -12.03
CA GLY A 74 17.62 3.13 -12.07
C GLY A 74 17.43 1.63 -12.11
N PHE A 75 17.80 0.95 -11.04
CA PHE A 75 17.73 -0.51 -10.94
C PHE A 75 16.40 -1.04 -10.43
N GLY A 76 15.44 -0.17 -10.19
CA GLY A 76 14.18 -0.61 -9.59
C GLY A 76 13.05 0.36 -9.87
N THR A 77 12.19 0.53 -8.88
CA THR A 77 11.01 1.37 -8.99
C THR A 77 10.94 2.32 -7.81
N ALA A 78 10.76 3.60 -8.08
CA ALA A 78 10.44 4.56 -7.05
C ALA A 78 8.95 4.43 -6.73
N VAL A 79 8.64 4.16 -5.48
CA VAL A 79 7.28 3.99 -4.99
C VAL A 79 6.93 5.17 -4.10
N ARG A 80 5.86 5.87 -4.44
CA ARG A 80 5.30 6.93 -3.61
C ARG A 80 3.94 6.49 -3.13
N VAL A 81 3.74 6.51 -1.82
CA VAL A 81 2.46 6.19 -1.21
C VAL A 81 1.90 7.44 -0.57
N THR A 82 0.67 7.78 -0.92
CA THR A 82 -0.05 8.88 -0.32
C THR A 82 -1.29 8.31 0.35
N ALA A 83 -1.52 8.65 1.60
CA ALA A 83 -2.69 8.19 2.34
C ALA A 83 -3.48 9.37 2.86
N GLN A 84 -4.80 9.31 2.68
CA GLN A 84 -5.76 10.19 3.33
C GLN A 84 -6.50 9.37 4.37
N HIS A 85 -6.59 9.87 5.60
CA HIS A 85 -7.11 9.09 6.72
C HIS A 85 -7.63 9.99 7.84
N THR A 86 -8.33 9.38 8.77
CA THR A 86 -8.87 10.07 9.93
C THR A 86 -8.04 9.91 11.20
N LEU A 87 -6.92 9.17 11.11
CA LEU A 87 -6.02 9.00 12.26
C LEU A 87 -5.43 10.34 12.69
N PRO A 88 -5.56 10.69 13.98
CA PRO A 88 -5.05 11.98 14.45
C PRO A 88 -3.53 11.99 14.68
N ASN A 89 -2.87 10.84 14.66
CA ASN A 89 -1.45 10.73 14.95
C ASN A 89 -0.64 10.56 13.66
N PRO A 90 0.06 11.62 13.17
CA PRO A 90 0.85 11.54 11.95
C PRO A 90 1.97 10.50 12.02
N ALA A 91 2.59 10.33 13.19
CA ALA A 91 3.67 9.35 13.33
C ALA A 91 3.17 7.92 13.14
N ALA A 92 2.00 7.59 13.66
CA ALA A 92 1.39 6.28 13.47
C ALA A 92 1.02 6.03 12.01
N ALA A 93 0.50 7.04 11.33
CA ALA A 93 0.16 6.94 9.91
C ALA A 93 1.41 6.70 9.05
N ILE A 94 2.47 7.46 9.29
CA ILE A 94 3.74 7.28 8.57
C ILE A 94 4.32 5.90 8.84
N ALA A 95 4.27 5.40 10.07
CA ALA A 95 4.73 4.06 10.40
C ALA A 95 3.94 2.99 9.63
N SER A 96 2.63 3.17 9.45
CA SER A 96 1.82 2.26 8.65
C SER A 96 2.23 2.28 7.18
N LEU A 97 2.52 3.44 6.61
CA LEU A 97 2.98 3.56 5.23
C LEU A 97 4.37 2.95 5.05
N GLU A 98 5.26 3.13 6.01
CA GLU A 98 6.59 2.49 5.98
C GLU A 98 6.46 0.97 6.03
N GLY A 99 5.54 0.46 6.84
CA GLY A 99 5.23 -0.97 6.89
C GLY A 99 4.73 -1.50 5.55
N LEU A 100 3.88 -0.74 4.86
CA LEU A 100 3.41 -1.08 3.52
C LEU A 100 4.58 -1.15 2.54
N LEU A 101 5.47 -0.16 2.57
CA LEU A 101 6.65 -0.15 1.72
C LEU A 101 7.58 -1.31 2.02
N ASP A 102 7.73 -1.70 3.30
CA ASP A 102 8.50 -2.87 3.69
C ASP A 102 7.91 -4.14 3.08
N GLU A 103 6.60 -4.29 3.10
CA GLU A 103 5.94 -5.45 2.49
C GLU A 103 6.11 -5.47 0.97
N LEU A 104 5.98 -4.33 0.31
CA LEU A 104 6.21 -4.24 -1.13
C LEU A 104 7.64 -4.62 -1.51
N GLY A 105 8.60 -4.21 -0.72
CA GLY A 105 10.02 -4.48 -0.96
C GLY A 105 10.51 -5.82 -0.44
N ALA A 106 9.69 -6.56 0.31
CA ALA A 106 10.10 -7.82 0.89
C ALA A 106 10.40 -8.86 -0.20
N PRO A 107 11.42 -9.70 -0.01
CA PRO A 107 11.65 -10.81 -0.91
C PRO A 107 10.43 -11.70 -0.95
N GLU A 108 10.08 -12.18 -2.15
CA GLU A 108 8.96 -13.10 -2.29
C GLU A 108 9.28 -14.39 -1.56
N ARG A 109 8.60 -14.61 -0.44
CA ARG A 109 8.74 -15.85 0.31
C ARG A 109 7.70 -16.83 -0.20
N ARG A 110 8.12 -17.67 -1.09
CA ARG A 110 7.33 -18.85 -1.40
C ARG A 110 7.46 -19.80 -0.23
N PRO A 111 6.36 -20.40 0.24
CA PRO A 111 6.47 -21.48 1.21
C PRO A 111 7.42 -22.51 0.63
N PHE A 112 8.44 -22.85 1.35
CA PHE A 112 9.42 -23.80 0.91
C PHE A 112 8.82 -25.19 1.04
N THR A 113 7.97 -25.50 0.10
CA THR A 113 7.29 -26.79 0.10
C THR A 113 8.20 -27.91 -0.35
N ALA A 114 9.30 -27.55 -0.95
CA ALA A 114 10.27 -28.54 -1.44
C ALA A 114 11.31 -28.90 -0.41
N ALA A 115 11.19 -28.31 0.73
CA ALA A 115 12.11 -28.68 1.80
C ALA A 115 11.84 -30.11 2.21
#